data_55bf63565afe9b1ef82d9bf7585f98a9
#
_entry.id   55bf63565afe9b1ef82d9bf7585f98a9
#
_cell.length_a   1.000
_cell.length_b   1.000
_cell.length_c   1.000
_cell.angle_alpha   90.00
_cell.angle_beta   90.00
_cell.angle_gamma   90.00
#
_symmetry.space_group_name_H-M   'P 1'
#
loop_
_entity.id
_entity.type
_entity.pdbx_description
1 polymer ?
#
loop_
_entity_poly.entity_id
_entity_poly.type
_entity_poly.pdbx_seq_one_letter_code
_entity_poly.pdbx_strand_id
1 'polypeptide(L)'
;MIDLRNTAKSLISLTWASTLVAVILIVIIRIVFLLKNKDTKVYFYQEIFNLIFLIYILQLFQIVTSTDINLYVGGINLIPFKEMFRYSIGSLGFIKNTIGNIVLFIPYGFFCFYYTKEKRISIGILVACIASFCIELVQFLIGRSFDIDDIILNVFGAIIGFLLYKLLFLISKIFNIEKYHIVIDILTFILVIVLIVLVGWWLK
;
A
#
# COMPACT_ATOMS: atom_id res chain seq x y z
N MET A 1 -7.35 24.76 -4.97
CA MET A 1 -6.96 23.54 -5.71
C MET A 1 -5.82 22.90 -4.95
N ILE A 2 -5.93 21.61 -4.55
CA ILE A 2 -4.82 20.92 -3.88
C ILE A 2 -3.71 20.84 -4.90
N ASP A 3 -2.56 21.34 -4.57
CA ASP A 3 -1.36 21.09 -5.37
C ASP A 3 -0.85 19.67 -5.03
N LEU A 4 -1.54 18.68 -5.57
CA LEU A 4 -1.19 17.26 -5.43
C LEU A 4 0.27 17.00 -5.80
N ARG A 5 0.80 17.78 -6.73
CA ARG A 5 2.19 17.69 -7.18
C ARG A 5 3.16 18.11 -6.08
N ASN A 6 2.93 19.23 -5.41
CA ASN A 6 3.80 19.70 -4.33
C ASN A 6 3.70 18.78 -3.11
N THR A 7 2.50 18.28 -2.79
CA THR A 7 2.32 17.30 -1.72
C THR A 7 3.05 15.99 -2.03
N ALA A 8 2.93 15.46 -3.25
CA ALA A 8 3.66 14.26 -3.65
C ALA A 8 5.18 14.48 -3.66
N LYS A 9 5.66 15.62 -4.15
CA LYS A 9 7.09 15.97 -4.12
C LYS A 9 7.63 16.04 -2.69
N SER A 10 6.91 16.64 -1.75
CA SER A 10 7.35 16.73 -0.35
C SER A 10 7.42 15.34 0.31
N LEU A 11 6.41 14.49 0.11
CA LEU A 11 6.42 13.11 0.60
C LEU A 11 7.59 12.30 0.01
N ILE A 12 7.79 12.38 -1.31
CA ILE A 12 8.90 11.69 -1.97
C ILE A 12 10.23 12.20 -1.43
N SER A 13 10.42 13.52 -1.26
CA SER A 13 11.68 14.11 -0.77
C SER A 13 12.03 13.69 0.66
N LEU A 14 11.04 13.43 1.50
CA LEU A 14 11.25 12.96 2.88
C LEU A 14 11.60 11.46 2.96
N THR A 15 11.05 10.67 2.05
CA THR A 15 11.05 9.20 2.18
C THR A 15 11.94 8.49 1.16
N TRP A 16 12.34 9.17 0.07
CA TRP A 16 13.04 8.52 -1.05
C TRP A 16 14.37 7.87 -0.66
N ALA A 17 15.15 8.53 0.21
CA ALA A 17 16.47 8.05 0.54
C ALA A 17 16.42 6.72 1.32
N SER A 18 15.56 6.65 2.35
CA SER A 18 15.37 5.41 3.15
C SER A 18 14.74 4.29 2.32
N THR A 19 13.76 4.63 1.48
CA THR A 19 13.13 3.67 0.56
C THR A 19 14.13 3.14 -0.46
N LEU A 20 14.96 4.01 -1.05
CA LEU A 20 15.97 3.61 -2.02
C LEU A 20 17.01 2.67 -1.40
N VAL A 21 17.52 3.00 -0.21
CA VAL A 21 18.48 2.13 0.51
C VAL A 21 17.84 0.77 0.80
N ALA A 22 16.61 0.74 1.32
CA ALA A 22 15.91 -0.51 1.61
C ALA A 22 15.70 -1.35 0.34
N VAL A 23 15.26 -0.74 -0.78
CA VAL A 23 15.08 -1.41 -2.06
C VAL A 23 16.40 -2.00 -2.56
N ILE A 24 17.50 -1.24 -2.53
CA ILE A 24 18.83 -1.72 -2.94
C ILE A 24 19.23 -2.93 -2.12
N LEU A 25 19.12 -2.85 -0.78
CA LEU A 25 19.49 -3.96 0.11
C LEU A 25 18.69 -5.23 -0.19
N ILE A 26 17.39 -5.11 -0.42
CA ILE A 26 16.54 -6.26 -0.70
C ILE A 26 16.80 -6.85 -2.08
N VAL A 27 17.05 -6.01 -3.08
CA VAL A 27 17.46 -6.48 -4.41
C VAL A 27 18.79 -7.24 -4.31
N ILE A 28 19.77 -6.75 -3.55
CA ILE A 28 21.03 -7.45 -3.32
C ILE A 28 20.79 -8.81 -2.63
N ILE A 29 19.99 -8.84 -1.56
CA ILE A 29 19.64 -10.09 -0.86
C ILE A 29 18.96 -11.07 -1.82
N ARG A 30 18.05 -10.59 -2.67
CA ARG A 30 17.36 -11.41 -3.65
C ARG A 30 18.32 -11.98 -4.70
N ILE A 31 19.24 -11.17 -5.22
CA ILE A 31 20.28 -11.63 -6.15
C ILE A 31 21.15 -12.71 -5.50
N VAL A 32 21.62 -12.49 -4.29
CA VAL A 32 22.43 -13.48 -3.54
C VAL A 32 21.66 -14.79 -3.35
N PHE A 33 20.37 -14.70 -3.01
CA PHE A 33 19.50 -15.87 -2.88
C PHE A 33 19.38 -16.65 -4.20
N LEU A 34 19.17 -15.95 -5.33
CA LEU A 34 19.05 -16.57 -6.65
C LEU A 34 20.37 -17.19 -7.11
N LEU A 35 21.50 -16.55 -6.83
CA LEU A 35 22.82 -17.11 -7.16
C LEU A 35 23.10 -18.40 -6.37
N LYS A 36 22.61 -18.50 -5.12
CA LYS A 36 22.74 -19.69 -4.29
C LYS A 36 21.78 -20.80 -4.69
N ASN A 37 20.58 -20.47 -5.16
CA ASN A 37 19.49 -21.41 -5.47
C ASN A 37 19.20 -21.39 -6.98
N LYS A 38 20.10 -21.94 -7.78
CA LYS A 38 20.05 -21.89 -9.27
C LYS A 38 18.82 -22.54 -9.88
N ASP A 39 18.16 -23.47 -9.19
CA ASP A 39 16.97 -24.18 -9.68
C ASP A 39 15.67 -23.40 -9.47
N THR A 40 15.72 -22.20 -8.89
CA THR A 40 14.55 -21.37 -8.65
C THR A 40 14.06 -20.78 -9.99
N LYS A 41 12.83 -21.08 -10.36
CA LYS A 41 12.19 -20.41 -11.50
C LYS A 41 11.92 -18.97 -11.16
N VAL A 42 12.41 -18.05 -11.95
CA VAL A 42 12.23 -16.61 -11.78
C VAL A 42 11.31 -16.10 -12.87
N TYR A 43 10.23 -15.44 -12.47
CA TYR A 43 9.33 -14.73 -13.37
C TYR A 43 9.46 -13.23 -13.08
N PHE A 44 9.84 -12.46 -14.08
CA PHE A 44 10.11 -11.01 -13.90
C PHE A 44 8.91 -10.26 -13.34
N TYR A 45 7.69 -10.55 -13.81
CA TYR A 45 6.46 -9.92 -13.30
C TYR A 45 6.24 -10.18 -11.80
N GLN A 46 6.62 -11.37 -11.29
CA GLN A 46 6.49 -11.68 -9.86
C GLN A 46 7.52 -10.91 -9.02
N GLU A 47 8.75 -10.76 -9.51
CA GLU A 47 9.77 -9.98 -8.82
C GLU A 47 9.38 -8.50 -8.74
N ILE A 48 8.86 -7.93 -9.83
CA ILE A 48 8.33 -6.56 -9.83
C ILE A 48 7.14 -6.43 -8.86
N PHE A 49 6.25 -7.41 -8.83
CA PHE A 49 5.10 -7.41 -7.94
C PHE A 49 5.52 -7.45 -6.45
N ASN A 50 6.49 -8.29 -6.12
CA ASN A 50 7.07 -8.35 -4.78
C ASN A 50 7.75 -7.02 -4.39
N LEU A 51 8.46 -6.40 -5.34
CA LEU A 51 9.11 -5.11 -5.13
C LEU A 51 8.09 -4.00 -4.88
N ILE A 52 7.00 -3.95 -5.66
CA ILE A 52 5.91 -2.99 -5.46
C ILE A 52 5.29 -3.15 -4.07
N PHE A 53 5.04 -4.37 -3.63
CA PHE A 53 4.52 -4.64 -2.29
C PHE A 53 5.46 -4.13 -1.20
N LEU A 54 6.75 -4.37 -1.36
CA LEU A 54 7.74 -3.91 -0.40
C LEU A 54 7.80 -2.38 -0.33
N ILE A 55 7.87 -1.71 -1.48
CA ILE A 55 7.84 -0.24 -1.54
C ILE A 55 6.56 0.28 -0.87
N TYR A 56 5.42 -0.34 -1.16
CA TYR A 56 4.16 0.01 -0.54
C TYR A 56 4.20 -0.09 0.99
N ILE A 57 4.70 -1.20 1.56
CA ILE A 57 4.78 -1.37 3.02
C ILE A 57 5.72 -0.33 3.64
N LEU A 58 6.86 -0.04 3.01
CA LEU A 58 7.78 1.01 3.47
C LEU A 58 7.13 2.39 3.45
N GLN A 59 6.41 2.73 2.38
CA GLN A 59 5.70 4.01 2.28
C GLN A 59 4.54 4.09 3.28
N LEU A 60 3.78 3.02 3.46
CA LEU A 60 2.72 2.96 4.46
C LEU A 60 3.27 3.24 5.87
N PHE A 61 4.36 2.57 6.24
CA PHE A 61 5.03 2.79 7.52
C PHE A 61 5.49 4.24 7.68
N GLN A 62 6.09 4.82 6.65
CA GLN A 62 6.56 6.21 6.69
C GLN A 62 5.39 7.21 6.79
N ILE A 63 4.30 7.00 6.03
CA ILE A 63 3.11 7.86 6.11
C ILE A 63 2.48 7.79 7.51
N VAL A 64 2.39 6.59 8.07
CA VAL A 64 1.81 6.37 9.41
C VAL A 64 2.66 7.04 10.50
N THR A 65 3.99 6.99 10.38
CA THR A 65 4.92 7.52 11.38
C THR A 65 5.36 8.96 11.11
N SER A 66 5.11 9.51 9.90
CA SER A 66 5.39 10.91 9.59
C SER A 66 4.34 11.79 10.26
N THR A 67 4.69 12.37 11.37
CA THR A 67 3.85 13.36 12.05
C THR A 67 4.57 14.69 12.12
N ASP A 68 3.81 15.76 11.84
CA ASP A 68 4.11 17.03 12.49
C ASP A 68 3.96 16.77 13.99
N ILE A 69 5.07 16.82 14.73
CA ILE A 69 5.09 16.69 16.19
C ILE A 69 4.31 17.87 16.75
N ASN A 70 3.01 17.77 16.71
CA ASN A 70 2.16 18.67 17.47
C ASN A 70 2.17 18.13 18.91
N LEU A 71 2.70 18.93 19.84
CA LEU A 71 2.72 18.69 21.29
C LEU A 71 1.31 18.54 21.91
N TYR A 72 0.28 18.35 21.11
CA TYR A 72 -1.06 18.05 21.55
C TYR A 72 -1.17 16.55 21.84
N VAL A 73 -1.42 16.22 23.09
CA VAL A 73 -1.86 14.87 23.48
C VAL A 73 -3.09 14.54 22.65
N GLY A 74 -2.96 13.61 21.71
CA GLY A 74 -4.04 13.20 20.83
C GLY A 74 -5.25 12.71 21.66
N GLY A 75 -6.45 13.10 21.26
CA GLY A 75 -7.68 12.60 21.85
C GLY A 75 -7.93 11.13 21.48
N ILE A 76 -8.89 10.49 22.14
CA ILE A 76 -9.39 9.16 21.78
C ILE A 76 -10.82 9.33 21.27
N ASN A 77 -11.06 8.95 20.02
CA ASN A 77 -12.41 8.88 19.45
C ASN A 77 -12.83 7.41 19.30
N LEU A 78 -13.78 6.98 20.15
CA LEU A 78 -14.36 5.64 20.09
C LEU A 78 -15.81 5.66 19.57
N ILE A 79 -16.30 6.81 19.11
CA ILE A 79 -17.66 6.94 18.57
C ILE A 79 -17.60 6.74 17.07
N PRO A 80 -18.14 5.60 16.54
CA PRO A 80 -18.11 5.32 15.10
C PRO A 80 -18.81 6.42 14.30
N PHE A 81 -18.27 6.72 13.12
CA PHE A 81 -18.76 7.68 12.13
C PHE A 81 -18.70 9.15 12.54
N LYS A 82 -18.17 9.47 13.73
CA LYS A 82 -18.11 10.85 14.22
C LYS A 82 -17.16 11.72 13.41
N GLU A 83 -15.93 11.26 13.20
CA GLU A 83 -14.93 12.00 12.44
C GLU A 83 -15.14 11.86 10.93
N MET A 84 -15.70 10.74 10.48
CA MET A 84 -16.04 10.52 9.08
C MET A 84 -17.05 11.56 8.54
N PHE A 85 -18.05 11.94 9.35
CA PHE A 85 -19.06 12.93 8.98
C PHE A 85 -18.69 14.36 9.38
N ARG A 86 -17.53 14.58 9.98
CA ARG A 86 -17.03 15.91 10.33
C ARG A 86 -16.77 16.80 9.12
N TYR A 87 -16.38 16.21 8.02
CA TYR A 87 -16.00 16.92 6.81
C TYR A 87 -17.11 16.81 5.75
N SER A 88 -17.41 17.94 5.08
CA SER A 88 -18.32 17.93 3.94
C SER A 88 -17.73 17.09 2.79
N ILE A 89 -18.61 16.34 2.12
CA ILE A 89 -18.23 15.49 0.97
C ILE A 89 -17.54 16.36 -0.09
N GLY A 90 -16.39 15.90 -0.57
CA GLY A 90 -15.58 16.63 -1.57
C GLY A 90 -14.66 17.70 -1.00
N SER A 91 -14.70 17.97 0.32
CA SER A 91 -13.70 18.84 0.97
C SER A 91 -12.32 18.17 1.03
N LEU A 92 -11.27 18.98 1.20
CA LEU A 92 -9.89 18.50 1.37
C LEU A 92 -9.76 17.58 2.58
N GLY A 93 -10.46 17.91 3.68
CA GLY A 93 -10.49 17.09 4.90
C GLY A 93 -11.12 15.73 4.63
N PHE A 94 -12.24 15.67 3.90
CA PHE A 94 -12.90 14.42 3.52
C PHE A 94 -11.98 13.55 2.64
N ILE A 95 -11.36 14.15 1.62
CA ILE A 95 -10.48 13.40 0.71
C ILE A 95 -9.27 12.85 1.49
N LYS A 96 -8.65 13.66 2.34
CA LYS A 96 -7.45 13.26 3.09
C LYS A 96 -7.76 12.20 4.14
N ASN A 97 -8.79 12.40 4.96
CA ASN A 97 -9.04 11.55 6.13
C ASN A 97 -9.94 10.35 5.80
N THR A 98 -10.94 10.51 4.91
CA THR A 98 -11.86 9.41 4.59
C THR A 98 -11.35 8.61 3.38
N ILE A 99 -11.17 9.27 2.23
CA ILE A 99 -10.73 8.57 1.02
C ILE A 99 -9.28 8.09 1.15
N GLY A 100 -8.43 8.88 1.81
CA GLY A 100 -7.02 8.53 2.04
C GLY A 100 -6.86 7.20 2.77
N ASN A 101 -7.55 6.99 3.89
CA ASN A 101 -7.47 5.75 4.67
C ASN A 101 -7.97 4.54 3.86
N ILE A 102 -9.09 4.69 3.13
CA ILE A 102 -9.59 3.63 2.25
C ILE A 102 -8.54 3.28 1.20
N VAL A 103 -8.02 4.26 0.47
CA VAL A 103 -7.06 4.05 -0.63
C VAL A 103 -5.75 3.45 -0.12
N LEU A 104 -5.28 3.86 1.04
CA LEU A 104 -4.08 3.30 1.66
C LEU A 104 -4.21 1.80 1.95
N PHE A 105 -5.39 1.32 2.32
CA PHE A 105 -5.58 -0.08 2.69
C PHE A 105 -6.03 -0.99 1.54
N ILE A 106 -6.36 -0.46 0.37
CA ILE A 106 -6.66 -1.28 -0.83
C ILE A 106 -5.47 -2.19 -1.18
N PRO A 107 -4.22 -1.69 -1.35
CA PRO A 107 -3.08 -2.56 -1.63
C PRO A 107 -2.80 -3.55 -0.49
N TYR A 108 -2.97 -3.14 0.77
CA TYR A 108 -2.80 -4.03 1.92
C TYR A 108 -3.71 -5.26 1.81
N GLY A 109 -5.02 -5.04 1.62
CA GLY A 109 -5.99 -6.12 1.45
C GLY A 109 -5.66 -7.01 0.26
N PHE A 110 -5.32 -6.41 -0.89
CA PHE A 110 -4.94 -7.14 -2.09
C PHE A 110 -3.73 -8.07 -1.84
N PHE A 111 -2.62 -7.54 -1.33
CA PHE A 111 -1.41 -8.29 -1.11
C PHE A 111 -1.53 -9.32 0.02
N CYS A 112 -2.31 -9.02 1.06
CA CYS A 112 -2.60 -9.96 2.13
C CYS A 112 -3.18 -11.27 1.57
N PHE A 113 -4.18 -11.17 0.69
CA PHE A 113 -4.79 -12.36 0.08
C PHE A 113 -3.91 -12.99 -0.99
N TYR A 114 -3.15 -12.21 -1.73
CA TYR A 114 -2.20 -12.71 -2.72
C TYR A 114 -1.14 -13.62 -2.11
N TYR A 115 -0.54 -13.23 -0.97
CA TYR A 115 0.51 -14.00 -0.32
C TYR A 115 -0.01 -15.14 0.56
N THR A 116 -1.08 -14.92 1.30
CA THR A 116 -1.65 -15.94 2.18
C THR A 116 -2.43 -16.99 1.42
N LYS A 117 -2.89 -16.68 0.21
CA LYS A 117 -3.81 -17.49 -0.60
C LYS A 117 -5.09 -17.85 0.17
N GLU A 118 -5.44 -17.04 1.17
CA GLU A 118 -6.63 -17.27 2.00
C GLU A 118 -7.90 -16.99 1.18
N LYS A 119 -8.89 -17.84 1.29
CA LYS A 119 -10.15 -17.74 0.56
C LYS A 119 -11.28 -17.13 1.39
N ARG A 120 -11.13 -17.15 2.72
CA ARG A 120 -12.15 -16.67 3.67
C ARG A 120 -11.97 -15.19 3.93
N ILE A 121 -12.96 -14.42 3.54
CA ILE A 121 -12.97 -12.97 3.75
C ILE A 121 -12.88 -12.61 5.24
N SER A 122 -13.48 -13.42 6.12
CA SER A 122 -13.47 -13.18 7.57
C SER A 122 -12.06 -13.13 8.17
N ILE A 123 -11.15 -13.99 7.68
CA ILE A 123 -9.75 -13.96 8.11
C ILE A 123 -9.06 -12.69 7.62
N GLY A 124 -9.31 -12.29 6.38
CA GLY A 124 -8.76 -11.04 5.84
C GLY A 124 -9.25 -9.81 6.58
N ILE A 125 -10.54 -9.76 6.93
CA ILE A 125 -11.10 -8.70 7.77
C ILE A 125 -10.42 -8.67 9.14
N LEU A 126 -10.28 -9.82 9.79
CA LEU A 126 -9.60 -9.91 11.09
C LEU A 126 -8.16 -9.40 11.03
N VAL A 127 -7.40 -9.82 10.01
CA VAL A 127 -6.00 -9.38 9.81
C VAL A 127 -5.95 -7.89 9.52
N ALA A 128 -6.89 -7.34 8.73
CA ALA A 128 -6.98 -5.91 8.46
C ALA A 128 -7.33 -5.12 9.72
N CYS A 129 -8.27 -5.62 10.55
CA CYS A 129 -8.59 -5.00 11.85
C CYS A 129 -7.37 -4.94 12.76
N ILE A 130 -6.63 -6.05 12.89
CA ILE A 130 -5.42 -6.10 13.72
C ILE A 130 -4.36 -5.11 13.21
N ALA A 131 -4.10 -5.11 11.91
CA ALA A 131 -3.11 -4.21 11.31
C ALA A 131 -3.49 -2.74 11.49
N SER A 132 -4.75 -2.39 11.24
CA SER A 132 -5.25 -1.03 11.41
C SER A 132 -5.23 -0.59 12.87
N PHE A 133 -5.63 -1.47 13.79
CA PHE A 133 -5.53 -1.21 15.22
C PHE A 133 -4.07 -0.96 15.66
N CYS A 134 -3.12 -1.74 15.18
CA CYS A 134 -1.69 -1.52 15.46
C CYS A 134 -1.21 -0.17 14.93
N ILE A 135 -1.68 0.24 13.74
CA ILE A 135 -1.36 1.55 13.17
C ILE A 135 -1.90 2.66 14.06
N GLU A 136 -3.19 2.61 14.44
CA GLU A 136 -3.80 3.59 15.33
C GLU A 136 -3.08 3.66 16.68
N LEU A 137 -2.68 2.51 17.23
CA LEU A 137 -1.90 2.46 18.46
C LEU A 137 -0.54 3.16 18.31
N VAL A 138 0.19 2.92 17.22
CA VAL A 138 1.46 3.60 16.93
C VAL A 138 1.24 5.09 16.77
N GLN A 139 0.20 5.51 16.04
CA GLN A 139 -0.15 6.92 15.87
C GLN A 139 -0.47 7.59 17.20
N PHE A 140 -1.23 6.93 18.07
CA PHE A 140 -1.51 7.41 19.42
C PHE A 140 -0.23 7.57 20.26
N LEU A 141 0.69 6.59 20.22
CA LEU A 141 1.96 6.64 20.94
C LEU A 141 2.88 7.78 20.49
N ILE A 142 2.77 8.22 19.24
CA ILE A 142 3.54 9.35 18.70
C ILE A 142 2.81 10.70 18.81
N GLY A 143 1.71 10.76 19.60
CA GLY A 143 0.99 12.00 19.93
C GLY A 143 -0.16 12.37 19.00
N ARG A 144 -0.60 11.47 18.09
CA ARG A 144 -1.82 11.64 17.30
C ARG A 144 -3.05 11.15 18.06
N SER A 145 -4.26 11.47 17.55
CA SER A 145 -5.50 10.92 18.07
C SER A 145 -5.67 9.47 17.66
N PHE A 146 -6.15 8.62 18.57
CA PHE A 146 -6.67 7.29 18.25
C PHE A 146 -8.10 7.43 17.71
N ASP A 147 -8.37 6.89 16.52
CA ASP A 147 -9.67 7.05 15.88
C ASP A 147 -10.23 5.71 15.36
N ILE A 148 -11.42 5.34 15.89
CA ILE A 148 -12.12 4.12 15.45
C ILE A 148 -12.59 4.22 14.00
N ASP A 149 -12.87 5.45 13.49
CA ASP A 149 -13.29 5.66 12.12
C ASP A 149 -12.17 5.30 11.13
N ASP A 150 -10.91 5.59 11.46
CA ASP A 150 -9.75 5.22 10.64
C ASP A 150 -9.64 3.70 10.55
N ILE A 151 -9.92 2.95 11.64
CA ILE A 151 -9.95 1.49 11.61
C ILE A 151 -11.06 0.99 10.66
N ILE A 152 -12.25 1.57 10.74
CA ILE A 152 -13.38 1.18 9.88
C ILE A 152 -13.04 1.43 8.40
N LEU A 153 -12.48 2.60 8.08
CA LEU A 153 -12.13 2.98 6.72
C LEU A 153 -11.00 2.11 6.14
N ASN A 154 -10.00 1.81 6.96
CA ASN A 154 -8.90 0.92 6.59
C ASN A 154 -9.39 -0.50 6.29
N VAL A 155 -10.26 -1.05 7.13
CA VAL A 155 -10.88 -2.36 6.90
C VAL A 155 -11.73 -2.35 5.63
N PHE A 156 -12.49 -1.27 5.39
CA PHE A 156 -13.26 -1.13 4.15
C PHE A 156 -12.36 -1.12 2.92
N GLY A 157 -11.23 -0.39 2.96
CA GLY A 157 -10.20 -0.42 1.93
C GLY A 157 -9.65 -1.83 1.69
N ALA A 158 -9.35 -2.57 2.76
CA ALA A 158 -8.87 -3.96 2.67
C ALA A 158 -9.89 -4.91 2.01
N ILE A 159 -11.19 -4.71 2.26
CA ILE A 159 -12.26 -5.47 1.59
C ILE A 159 -12.26 -5.19 0.09
N ILE A 160 -12.12 -3.92 -0.33
CA ILE A 160 -11.99 -3.58 -1.75
C ILE A 160 -10.76 -4.27 -2.35
N GLY A 161 -9.62 -4.24 -1.65
CA GLY A 161 -8.40 -4.94 -2.07
C GLY A 161 -8.60 -6.45 -2.25
N PHE A 162 -9.33 -7.10 -1.35
CA PHE A 162 -9.71 -8.50 -1.49
C PHE A 162 -10.56 -8.76 -2.75
N LEU A 163 -11.55 -7.91 -3.00
CA LEU A 163 -12.40 -8.06 -4.19
C LEU A 163 -11.59 -7.91 -5.47
N LEU A 164 -10.63 -6.96 -5.51
CA LEU A 164 -9.70 -6.80 -6.62
C LEU A 164 -8.82 -8.04 -6.80
N TYR A 165 -8.28 -8.59 -5.72
CA TYR A 165 -7.51 -9.85 -5.78
C TYR A 165 -8.35 -10.98 -6.38
N LYS A 166 -9.59 -11.17 -5.91
CA LYS A 166 -10.51 -12.19 -6.45
C LYS A 166 -10.78 -11.99 -7.94
N LEU A 167 -11.05 -10.76 -8.34
CA LEU A 167 -11.29 -10.43 -9.75
C LEU A 167 -10.09 -10.78 -10.61
N LEU A 168 -8.89 -10.35 -10.22
CA LEU A 168 -7.65 -10.66 -10.95
C LEU A 168 -7.33 -12.15 -10.94
N PHE A 169 -7.60 -12.86 -9.85
CA PHE A 169 -7.45 -14.30 -9.78
C PHE A 169 -8.38 -15.03 -10.76
N LEU A 170 -9.64 -14.60 -10.89
CA LEU A 170 -10.57 -15.15 -11.88
C LEU A 170 -10.09 -14.88 -13.31
N ILE A 171 -9.66 -13.66 -13.59
CA ILE A 171 -9.08 -13.28 -14.89
C ILE A 171 -7.86 -14.14 -15.21
N SER A 172 -6.94 -14.30 -14.26
CA SER A 172 -5.72 -15.12 -14.45
C SER A 172 -6.03 -16.57 -14.78
N LYS A 173 -7.10 -17.11 -14.21
CA LYS A 173 -7.57 -18.47 -14.47
C LYS A 173 -8.18 -18.60 -15.86
N ILE A 174 -8.97 -17.62 -16.31
CA ILE A 174 -9.58 -17.59 -17.63
C ILE A 174 -8.51 -17.52 -18.73
N PHE A 175 -7.54 -16.65 -18.57
CA PHE A 175 -6.49 -16.40 -19.56
C PHE A 175 -5.27 -17.32 -19.44
N ASN A 176 -5.26 -18.26 -18.49
CA ASN A 176 -4.15 -19.22 -18.28
C ASN A 176 -2.77 -18.52 -18.27
N ILE A 177 -2.63 -17.53 -17.38
CA ILE A 177 -1.47 -16.61 -17.32
C ILE A 177 -0.14 -17.38 -17.24
N GLU A 178 -0.11 -18.54 -16.58
CA GLU A 178 1.10 -19.36 -16.48
C GLU A 178 1.62 -19.83 -17.85
N LYS A 179 0.74 -20.02 -18.84
CA LYS A 179 1.12 -20.40 -20.19
C LYS A 179 1.81 -19.26 -20.95
N TYR A 180 1.47 -18.03 -20.63
CA TYR A 180 1.93 -16.82 -21.32
C TYR A 180 2.94 -16.01 -20.50
N HIS A 181 3.64 -16.63 -19.54
CA HIS A 181 4.55 -15.94 -18.64
C HIS A 181 5.61 -15.08 -19.34
N ILE A 182 6.17 -15.54 -20.47
CA ILE A 182 7.17 -14.77 -21.24
C ILE A 182 6.56 -13.48 -21.79
N VAL A 183 5.34 -13.56 -22.35
CA VAL A 183 4.64 -12.36 -22.87
C VAL A 183 4.34 -11.38 -21.74
N ILE A 184 3.92 -11.89 -20.59
CA ILE A 184 3.64 -11.08 -19.41
C ILE A 184 4.90 -10.42 -18.87
N ASP A 185 6.03 -11.13 -18.85
CA ASP A 185 7.32 -10.57 -18.45
C ASP A 185 7.74 -9.42 -19.36
N ILE A 186 7.61 -9.58 -20.69
CA ILE A 186 7.92 -8.53 -21.67
C ILE A 186 7.00 -7.33 -21.49
N LEU A 187 5.69 -7.55 -21.35
CA LEU A 187 4.71 -6.47 -21.13
C LEU A 187 4.97 -5.74 -19.82
N THR A 188 5.31 -6.44 -18.75
CA THR A 188 5.67 -5.86 -17.45
C THR A 188 6.93 -5.02 -17.58
N PHE A 189 7.94 -5.49 -18.29
CA PHE A 189 9.17 -4.74 -18.52
C PHE A 189 8.91 -3.42 -19.28
N ILE A 190 8.12 -3.48 -20.36
CA ILE A 190 7.71 -2.28 -21.12
C ILE A 190 6.93 -1.32 -20.23
N LEU A 191 5.97 -1.83 -19.45
CA LEU A 191 5.16 -1.02 -18.53
C LEU A 191 6.02 -0.29 -17.50
N VAL A 192 6.99 -0.98 -16.91
CA VAL A 192 7.92 -0.38 -15.94
C VAL A 192 8.72 0.77 -16.57
N ILE A 193 9.25 0.58 -17.79
CA ILE A 193 9.98 1.63 -18.52
C ILE A 193 9.06 2.84 -18.76
N VAL A 194 7.84 2.60 -19.27
CA VAL A 194 6.88 3.68 -19.54
C VAL A 194 6.56 4.46 -18.26
N LEU A 195 6.32 3.75 -17.14
CA LEU A 195 6.05 4.40 -15.86
C LEU A 195 7.22 5.24 -15.36
N ILE A 196 8.46 4.75 -15.48
CA ILE A 196 9.67 5.52 -15.11
C ILE A 196 9.77 6.80 -15.92
N VAL A 197 9.53 6.73 -17.24
CA VAL A 197 9.57 7.91 -18.13
C VAL A 197 8.46 8.90 -17.77
N LEU A 198 7.22 8.41 -17.55
CA LEU A 198 6.08 9.28 -17.18
C LEU A 198 6.28 9.96 -15.83
N VAL A 199 6.77 9.23 -14.82
CA VAL A 199 7.07 9.80 -13.51
C VAL A 199 8.21 10.82 -13.61
N GLY A 200 9.26 10.51 -14.36
CA GLY A 200 10.37 11.45 -14.60
C GLY A 200 9.92 12.72 -15.32
N TRP A 201 8.99 12.62 -16.26
CA TRP A 201 8.39 13.77 -16.92
C TRP A 201 7.48 14.59 -15.99
N TRP A 202 6.68 13.90 -15.16
CA TRP A 202 5.76 14.56 -14.23
C TRP A 202 6.48 15.30 -13.09
N LEU A 203 7.65 14.80 -12.66
CA LEU A 203 8.44 15.41 -11.60
C LEU A 203 9.25 16.64 -12.06
N LYS A 204 9.48 16.79 -13.37
CA LYS A 204 10.10 18.00 -13.96
C LYS A 204 9.12 19.16 -13.98
#